data_f68fffa396c9c349e9b58c62eb40dd9b
#
_entry.id   f68fffa396c9c349e9b58c62eb40dd9b
#
_cell.length_a   1.000
_cell.length_b   1.000
_cell.length_c   1.000
_cell.angle_alpha   90.00
_cell.angle_beta   90.00
_cell.angle_gamma   90.00
#
_symmetry.space_group_name_H-M   'P 1'
#
loop_
_entity.id
_entity.type
_entity.pdbx_description
1 polymer ?
#
loop_
_entity_poly.entity_id
_entity_poly.type
_entity_poly.pdbx_seq_one_letter_code
_entity_poly.pdbx_strand_id
1 'polypeptide(L)'
;ADEPDAPEERPRFSAAATRLEAVAESLSSLAETVNEVYDALPHRCETFRWVIDNAHDALCFNCGRRESCWKQEYTATLDGMNALRPILERNGHLETGDLPAQLGRCIHPAALCAAVNKSFALYRSRKETRVHAEAMRTALTEQYSAVADALGVLSEQLGRPGTPEPYKSGRVADFFASLGTPPLESAVTLDDLGRTRAAVTLPRTRFSAPELAALAQEVGRLCRRTFDPPQVLSCKGMTTLLFCEKPALRAVFGSAGSAARGSISGDAVQQFCSPTAAQMILCDGMGTGRPAAVDGNLAAELTARLLKAGFTAELAARLVNVALALKSDEESGATLDLISVDLYTGTARLFKAGAAPGFLVHGGRARPVGDASLPIGILGGVNGQSRVVHLAAGDYAVLVSDGLLVDGTGWVLKQLELSAAAADPPEVLAKSWWKRPA
;
A
#
# COMPACT_ATOMS: atom_id res chain seq x y z
N ALA A 1 37.05 -39.38 27.53
CA ALA A 1 35.63 -39.47 27.81
C ALA A 1 34.96 -38.28 27.12
N ASP A 2 34.42 -38.58 25.94
CA ASP A 2 33.66 -37.62 25.12
C ASP A 2 32.32 -37.41 25.79
N GLU A 3 32.01 -36.16 26.12
CA GLU A 3 30.64 -35.74 26.42
C GLU A 3 29.81 -35.81 25.13
N PRO A 4 28.61 -36.43 25.16
CA PRO A 4 27.75 -36.46 24.01
C PRO A 4 27.20 -35.02 23.77
N ASP A 5 27.45 -34.50 22.57
CA ASP A 5 26.78 -33.30 22.04
C ASP A 5 25.27 -33.43 22.27
N ALA A 6 24.73 -32.54 23.09
CA ALA A 6 23.30 -32.39 23.24
C ALA A 6 22.71 -31.94 21.88
N PRO A 7 21.65 -32.58 21.39
CA PRO A 7 21.03 -32.14 20.14
C PRO A 7 20.58 -30.68 20.28
N GLU A 8 21.15 -29.80 19.48
CA GLU A 8 20.63 -28.45 19.29
C GLU A 8 19.16 -28.57 18.87
N GLU A 9 18.23 -28.40 19.81
CA GLU A 9 16.83 -28.20 19.50
C GLU A 9 16.70 -26.94 18.63
N ARG A 10 16.73 -27.13 17.32
CA ARG A 10 16.38 -26.06 16.38
C ARG A 10 14.97 -25.61 16.72
N PRO A 11 14.75 -24.34 17.05
CA PRO A 11 13.46 -23.89 17.50
C PRO A 11 12.41 -24.13 16.42
N ARG A 12 11.21 -24.59 16.82
CA ARG A 12 10.07 -24.90 15.94
C ARG A 12 9.69 -23.74 15.01
N PHE A 13 10.07 -22.50 15.33
CA PHE A 13 9.96 -21.30 14.50
C PHE A 13 10.82 -21.35 13.22
N SER A 14 11.99 -22.01 13.24
CA SER A 14 12.83 -22.19 12.07
C SER A 14 12.11 -22.96 10.96
N ALA A 15 11.34 -23.99 11.28
CA ALA A 15 10.58 -24.74 10.29
C ALA A 15 9.40 -23.94 9.71
N ALA A 16 8.78 -23.06 10.50
CA ALA A 16 7.73 -22.16 10.02
C ALA A 16 8.31 -21.06 9.12
N ALA A 17 9.44 -20.47 9.49
CA ALA A 17 10.15 -19.49 8.68
C ALA A 17 10.55 -20.09 7.32
N THR A 18 11.18 -21.26 7.30
CA THR A 18 11.55 -21.94 6.04
C THR A 18 10.35 -22.23 5.14
N ARG A 19 9.19 -22.59 5.73
CA ARG A 19 7.96 -22.81 4.95
C ARG A 19 7.40 -21.51 4.37
N LEU A 20 7.45 -20.39 5.11
CA LEU A 20 7.03 -19.09 4.61
C LEU A 20 7.93 -18.62 3.47
N GLU A 21 9.23 -18.83 3.59
CA GLU A 21 10.21 -18.53 2.54
C GLU A 21 9.93 -19.32 1.26
N ALA A 22 9.70 -20.63 1.37
CA ALA A 22 9.34 -21.48 0.23
C ALA A 22 8.03 -21.04 -0.45
N VAL A 23 7.03 -20.56 0.32
CA VAL A 23 5.79 -19.99 -0.25
C VAL A 23 6.06 -18.65 -0.92
N ALA A 24 6.91 -17.79 -0.33
CA ALA A 24 7.32 -16.54 -0.91
C ALA A 24 8.03 -16.73 -2.27
N GLU A 25 8.99 -17.66 -2.33
CA GLU A 25 9.66 -18.02 -3.58
C GLU A 25 8.68 -18.54 -4.64
N SER A 26 7.72 -19.39 -4.23
CA SER A 26 6.69 -19.90 -5.14
C SER A 26 5.81 -18.80 -5.72
N LEU A 27 5.44 -17.79 -4.92
CA LEU A 27 4.66 -16.64 -5.38
C LEU A 27 5.46 -15.72 -6.29
N SER A 28 6.75 -15.52 -6.00
CA SER A 28 7.66 -14.76 -6.89
C SER A 28 7.80 -15.46 -8.24
N SER A 29 7.98 -16.78 -8.25
CA SER A 29 8.03 -17.58 -9.47
C SER A 29 6.72 -17.56 -10.26
N LEU A 30 5.56 -17.52 -9.58
CA LEU A 30 4.27 -17.33 -10.23
C LEU A 30 4.16 -15.97 -10.92
N ALA A 31 4.64 -14.90 -10.27
CA ALA A 31 4.66 -13.56 -10.86
C ALA A 31 5.53 -13.51 -12.13
N GLU A 32 6.70 -14.13 -12.10
CA GLU A 32 7.58 -14.28 -13.26
C GLU A 32 6.90 -15.08 -14.38
N THR A 33 6.31 -16.23 -14.06
CA THR A 33 5.63 -17.10 -15.02
C THR A 33 4.46 -16.38 -15.70
N VAL A 34 3.68 -15.58 -14.96
CA VAL A 34 2.59 -14.77 -15.53
C VAL A 34 3.13 -13.79 -16.57
N ASN A 35 4.27 -13.14 -16.29
CA ASN A 35 4.93 -12.23 -17.25
C ASN A 35 5.46 -12.98 -18.48
N GLU A 36 6.17 -14.10 -18.28
CA GLU A 36 6.72 -14.91 -19.37
C GLU A 36 5.63 -15.44 -20.30
N VAL A 37 4.54 -15.98 -19.75
CA VAL A 37 3.40 -16.47 -20.53
C VAL A 37 2.75 -15.34 -21.34
N TYR A 38 2.59 -14.16 -20.73
CA TYR A 38 2.04 -13.01 -21.39
C TYR A 38 2.95 -12.52 -22.53
N ASP A 39 4.26 -12.45 -22.29
CA ASP A 39 5.24 -11.99 -23.29
C ASP A 39 5.38 -12.99 -24.46
N ALA A 40 5.13 -14.28 -24.19
CA ALA A 40 5.10 -15.32 -25.21
C ALA A 40 3.84 -15.25 -26.11
N LEU A 41 2.78 -14.54 -25.69
CA LEU A 41 1.59 -14.36 -26.54
C LEU A 41 1.94 -13.48 -27.75
N PRO A 42 1.50 -13.84 -28.96
CA PRO A 42 1.79 -13.05 -30.15
C PRO A 42 1.21 -11.64 -30.01
N HIS A 43 2.06 -10.67 -29.75
CA HIS A 43 1.72 -9.25 -29.69
C HIS A 43 1.47 -8.72 -31.11
N ARG A 44 0.38 -9.14 -31.75
CA ARG A 44 -0.08 -8.48 -32.96
C ARG A 44 -0.57 -7.08 -32.57
N CYS A 45 0.34 -6.11 -32.65
CA CYS A 45 -0.05 -4.70 -32.63
C CYS A 45 -0.97 -4.45 -33.80
N GLU A 46 -2.27 -4.49 -33.56
CA GLU A 46 -3.25 -4.04 -34.53
C GLU A 46 -3.08 -2.53 -34.64
N THR A 47 -2.44 -2.11 -35.73
CA THR A 47 -2.32 -0.71 -36.06
C THR A 47 -3.59 -0.30 -36.83
N PHE A 48 -3.83 0.99 -37.02
CA PHE A 48 -4.92 1.48 -37.86
C PHE A 48 -4.84 0.91 -39.31
N ARG A 49 -3.64 0.51 -39.76
CA ARG A 49 -3.42 -0.20 -40.99
C ARG A 49 -4.28 -1.46 -41.10
N TRP A 50 -4.45 -2.21 -39.99
CA TRP A 50 -5.33 -3.38 -39.98
C TRP A 50 -6.79 -3.03 -40.30
N VAL A 51 -7.30 -1.86 -39.90
CA VAL A 51 -8.64 -1.38 -40.24
C VAL A 51 -8.75 -1.15 -41.74
N ILE A 52 -7.72 -0.55 -42.35
CA ILE A 52 -7.64 -0.29 -43.75
C ILE A 52 -7.61 -1.60 -44.55
N ASP A 53 -6.74 -2.53 -44.18
CA ASP A 53 -6.57 -3.82 -44.86
C ASP A 53 -7.85 -4.66 -44.77
N ASN A 54 -8.52 -4.71 -43.63
CA ASN A 54 -9.82 -5.41 -43.52
C ASN A 54 -10.94 -4.75 -44.36
N ALA A 55 -11.01 -3.42 -44.38
CA ALA A 55 -11.98 -2.72 -45.20
C ALA A 55 -11.68 -2.93 -46.69
N HIS A 56 -10.40 -2.96 -47.09
CA HIS A 56 -9.98 -3.32 -48.45
C HIS A 56 -10.44 -4.72 -48.83
N ASP A 57 -10.15 -5.71 -47.98
CA ASP A 57 -10.51 -7.12 -48.30
C ASP A 57 -12.01 -7.33 -48.34
N ALA A 58 -12.77 -6.66 -47.48
CA ALA A 58 -14.22 -6.78 -47.41
C ALA A 58 -14.93 -6.13 -48.63
N LEU A 59 -14.40 -5.05 -49.18
CA LEU A 59 -15.05 -4.29 -50.22
C LEU A 59 -14.19 -4.09 -51.48
N CYS A 60 -12.96 -3.58 -51.32
CA CYS A 60 -12.17 -3.13 -52.47
C CYS A 60 -11.57 -4.30 -53.24
N PHE A 61 -11.38 -5.47 -52.64
CA PHE A 61 -10.81 -6.66 -53.30
C PHE A 61 -11.59 -7.07 -54.53
N ASN A 62 -12.93 -7.02 -54.48
CA ASN A 62 -13.82 -7.38 -55.57
C ASN A 62 -14.39 -6.17 -56.34
N CYS A 63 -13.85 -4.96 -56.07
CA CYS A 63 -14.33 -3.73 -56.71
C CYS A 63 -13.76 -3.56 -58.12
N GLY A 64 -14.59 -3.19 -59.08
CA GLY A 64 -14.17 -2.95 -60.48
C GLY A 64 -13.15 -1.83 -60.64
N ARG A 65 -12.97 -0.94 -59.63
CA ARG A 65 -11.96 0.12 -59.59
C ARG A 65 -10.72 -0.21 -58.76
N ARG A 66 -10.55 -1.45 -58.34
CA ARG A 66 -9.42 -1.86 -57.49
C ARG A 66 -8.06 -1.47 -58.10
N GLU A 67 -7.85 -1.73 -59.40
CA GLU A 67 -6.56 -1.41 -60.04
C GLU A 67 -6.28 0.09 -60.08
N SER A 68 -7.29 0.90 -60.36
CA SER A 68 -7.13 2.36 -60.34
C SER A 68 -6.80 2.85 -58.92
N CYS A 69 -7.54 2.43 -57.90
CA CYS A 69 -7.38 2.92 -56.55
C CYS A 69 -6.12 2.36 -55.85
N TRP A 70 -5.89 1.05 -55.95
CA TRP A 70 -4.88 0.37 -55.14
C TRP A 70 -3.60 -0.02 -55.87
N LYS A 71 -3.49 0.28 -57.20
CA LYS A 71 -2.24 0.16 -57.94
C LYS A 71 -1.81 1.50 -58.54
N GLN A 72 -2.65 2.15 -59.34
CA GLN A 72 -2.27 3.39 -60.02
C GLN A 72 -2.17 4.58 -59.10
N GLU A 73 -3.12 4.70 -58.17
CA GLU A 73 -3.19 5.82 -57.21
C GLU A 73 -3.12 5.37 -55.75
N TYR A 74 -2.23 4.42 -55.51
CA TYR A 74 -2.06 3.77 -54.20
C TYR A 74 -1.82 4.78 -53.05
N THR A 75 -0.87 5.72 -53.25
CA THR A 75 -0.52 6.71 -52.21
C THR A 75 -1.73 7.59 -51.89
N ALA A 76 -2.40 8.14 -52.85
CA ALA A 76 -3.57 9.00 -52.65
C ALA A 76 -4.72 8.25 -51.95
N THR A 77 -4.93 6.97 -52.33
CA THR A 77 -5.96 6.13 -51.71
C THR A 77 -5.58 5.83 -50.23
N LEU A 78 -4.31 5.48 -49.97
CA LEU A 78 -3.84 5.20 -48.62
C LEU A 78 -3.88 6.43 -47.73
N ASP A 79 -3.48 7.60 -48.24
CA ASP A 79 -3.54 8.87 -47.50
C ASP A 79 -5.00 9.23 -47.19
N GLY A 80 -5.91 9.04 -48.15
CA GLY A 80 -7.34 9.21 -47.88
C GLY A 80 -7.89 8.28 -46.79
N MET A 81 -7.48 7.01 -46.83
CA MET A 81 -7.88 6.04 -45.79
C MET A 81 -7.28 6.40 -44.40
N ASN A 82 -6.02 6.86 -44.35
CA ASN A 82 -5.39 7.30 -43.11
C ASN A 82 -6.05 8.57 -42.54
N ALA A 83 -6.52 9.47 -43.39
CA ALA A 83 -7.24 10.67 -43.01
C ALA A 83 -8.59 10.39 -42.31
N LEU A 84 -9.13 9.17 -42.41
CA LEU A 84 -10.34 8.74 -41.71
C LEU A 84 -10.10 8.50 -40.22
N ARG A 85 -8.83 8.25 -39.80
CA ARG A 85 -8.48 7.91 -38.40
C ARG A 85 -8.91 8.97 -37.42
N PRO A 86 -8.55 10.27 -37.53
CA PRO A 86 -8.93 11.29 -36.58
C PRO A 86 -10.44 11.52 -36.52
N ILE A 87 -11.16 11.26 -37.61
CA ILE A 87 -12.62 11.36 -37.62
C ILE A 87 -13.24 10.21 -36.83
N LEU A 88 -12.77 8.98 -37.06
CA LEU A 88 -13.21 7.80 -36.33
C LEU A 88 -12.88 7.88 -34.82
N GLU A 89 -11.71 8.38 -34.48
CA GLU A 89 -11.30 8.57 -33.07
C GLU A 89 -12.16 9.63 -32.36
N ARG A 90 -12.65 10.65 -33.08
CA ARG A 90 -13.52 11.71 -32.53
C ARG A 90 -14.99 11.31 -32.48
N ASN A 91 -15.52 10.77 -33.58
CA ASN A 91 -16.95 10.56 -33.76
C ASN A 91 -17.39 9.12 -33.51
N GLY A 92 -16.45 8.17 -33.45
CA GLY A 92 -16.73 6.73 -33.33
C GLY A 92 -17.23 6.04 -34.57
N HIS A 93 -17.66 6.76 -35.59
CA HIS A 93 -18.19 6.27 -36.87
C HIS A 93 -17.96 7.28 -37.98
N LEU A 94 -18.11 6.82 -39.23
CA LEU A 94 -18.03 7.61 -40.47
C LEU A 94 -19.38 7.64 -41.16
N GLU A 95 -19.69 8.79 -41.71
CA GLU A 95 -20.76 8.96 -42.70
C GLU A 95 -20.17 9.25 -44.09
N THR A 96 -20.98 9.18 -45.12
CA THR A 96 -20.51 9.42 -46.51
C THR A 96 -19.99 10.84 -46.71
N GLY A 97 -20.46 11.80 -45.94
CA GLY A 97 -19.99 13.19 -45.96
C GLY A 97 -18.60 13.39 -45.35
N ASP A 98 -18.11 12.44 -44.57
CA ASP A 98 -16.80 12.50 -43.91
C ASP A 98 -15.66 12.03 -44.82
N LEU A 99 -15.95 11.50 -45.98
CA LEU A 99 -14.95 10.98 -46.90
C LEU A 99 -14.09 12.12 -47.45
N PRO A 100 -12.76 12.05 -47.30
CA PRO A 100 -11.86 13.07 -47.82
C PRO A 100 -11.85 13.04 -49.38
N ALA A 101 -11.45 14.16 -49.96
CA ALA A 101 -11.45 14.35 -51.41
C ALA A 101 -10.71 13.23 -52.17
N GLN A 102 -9.66 12.66 -51.58
CA GLN A 102 -8.88 11.54 -52.16
C GLN A 102 -9.71 10.27 -52.32
N LEU A 103 -10.78 10.09 -51.55
CA LEU A 103 -11.72 8.96 -51.64
C LEU A 103 -13.00 9.32 -52.37
N GLY A 104 -13.19 10.57 -52.80
CA GLY A 104 -14.40 11.03 -53.49
C GLY A 104 -14.73 10.32 -54.80
N ARG A 105 -13.76 9.62 -55.37
CA ARG A 105 -13.95 8.77 -56.58
C ARG A 105 -14.44 7.33 -56.29
N CYS A 106 -14.64 6.98 -54.99
CA CYS A 106 -15.17 5.69 -54.62
C CYS A 106 -16.59 5.51 -55.20
N ILE A 107 -16.82 4.41 -55.94
CA ILE A 107 -18.13 4.12 -56.52
C ILE A 107 -19.11 3.49 -55.53
N HIS A 108 -18.59 3.13 -54.33
CA HIS A 108 -19.38 2.52 -53.24
C HIS A 108 -19.15 3.25 -51.91
N PRO A 109 -19.39 4.58 -51.80
CA PRO A 109 -19.01 5.35 -50.62
C PRO A 109 -19.71 4.87 -49.34
N ALA A 110 -20.99 4.57 -49.39
CA ALA A 110 -21.74 4.07 -48.23
C ALA A 110 -21.24 2.68 -47.76
N ALA A 111 -20.93 1.78 -48.71
CA ALA A 111 -20.37 0.48 -48.37
C ALA A 111 -18.95 0.59 -47.83
N LEU A 112 -18.14 1.56 -48.28
CA LEU A 112 -16.81 1.85 -47.74
C LEU A 112 -16.92 2.32 -46.30
N CYS A 113 -17.79 3.29 -46.02
CA CYS A 113 -18.03 3.73 -44.63
C CYS A 113 -18.47 2.58 -43.73
N ALA A 114 -19.40 1.74 -44.20
CA ALA A 114 -19.85 0.58 -43.40
C ALA A 114 -18.75 -0.44 -43.14
N ALA A 115 -17.89 -0.74 -44.13
CA ALA A 115 -16.76 -1.64 -43.99
C ALA A 115 -15.71 -1.10 -43.04
N VAL A 116 -15.37 0.20 -43.13
CA VAL A 116 -14.42 0.88 -42.22
C VAL A 116 -14.99 0.95 -40.82
N ASN A 117 -16.25 1.33 -40.62
CA ASN A 117 -16.91 1.39 -39.33
C ASN A 117 -16.91 0.03 -38.61
N LYS A 118 -17.26 -1.05 -39.35
CA LYS A 118 -17.21 -2.41 -38.82
C LYS A 118 -15.80 -2.80 -38.37
N SER A 119 -14.79 -2.54 -39.21
CA SER A 119 -13.39 -2.86 -38.90
C SER A 119 -12.87 -2.01 -37.74
N PHE A 120 -13.24 -0.73 -37.69
CA PHE A 120 -12.85 0.16 -36.58
C PHE A 120 -13.48 -0.23 -35.23
N ALA A 121 -14.75 -0.62 -35.22
CA ALA A 121 -15.41 -1.12 -34.02
C ALA A 121 -14.71 -2.36 -33.47
N LEU A 122 -14.31 -3.31 -34.32
CA LEU A 122 -13.54 -4.48 -33.95
C LEU A 122 -12.13 -4.09 -33.42
N TYR A 123 -11.44 -3.17 -34.10
CA TYR A 123 -10.15 -2.65 -33.69
C TYR A 123 -10.22 -2.01 -32.31
N ARG A 124 -11.22 -1.17 -32.06
CA ARG A 124 -11.42 -0.51 -30.77
C ARG A 124 -11.69 -1.52 -29.67
N SER A 125 -12.62 -2.45 -29.87
CA SER A 125 -12.92 -3.50 -28.90
C SER A 125 -11.69 -4.34 -28.54
N ARG A 126 -10.89 -4.75 -29.54
CA ARG A 126 -9.66 -5.51 -29.30
C ARG A 126 -8.60 -4.70 -28.56
N LYS A 127 -8.47 -3.41 -28.91
CA LYS A 127 -7.56 -2.49 -28.21
C LYS A 127 -7.95 -2.31 -26.75
N GLU A 128 -9.25 -2.10 -26.47
CA GLU A 128 -9.78 -1.99 -25.11
C GLU A 128 -9.54 -3.28 -24.31
N THR A 129 -9.87 -4.44 -24.88
CA THR A 129 -9.63 -5.75 -24.24
C THR A 129 -8.15 -5.95 -23.93
N ARG A 130 -7.25 -5.53 -24.81
CA ARG A 130 -5.82 -5.67 -24.61
C ARG A 130 -5.32 -4.77 -23.47
N VAL A 131 -5.71 -3.50 -23.48
CA VAL A 131 -5.35 -2.56 -22.38
C VAL A 131 -5.83 -3.10 -21.05
N HIS A 132 -7.05 -3.63 -21.01
CA HIS A 132 -7.58 -4.24 -19.78
C HIS A 132 -6.79 -5.49 -19.36
N ALA A 133 -6.43 -6.37 -20.30
CA ALA A 133 -5.61 -7.55 -20.02
C ALA A 133 -4.20 -7.18 -19.52
N GLU A 134 -3.57 -6.16 -20.09
CA GLU A 134 -2.28 -5.63 -19.65
C GLU A 134 -2.38 -5.06 -18.23
N ALA A 135 -3.45 -4.31 -17.94
CA ALA A 135 -3.71 -3.77 -16.62
C ALA A 135 -3.91 -4.87 -15.57
N MET A 136 -4.73 -5.90 -15.88
CA MET A 136 -4.93 -7.05 -14.99
C MET A 136 -3.64 -7.83 -14.76
N ARG A 137 -2.83 -8.06 -15.81
CA ARG A 137 -1.52 -8.71 -15.66
C ARG A 137 -0.64 -7.96 -14.68
N THR A 138 -0.48 -6.65 -14.90
CA THR A 138 0.35 -5.81 -14.02
C THR A 138 -0.12 -5.89 -12.58
N ALA A 139 -1.44 -5.75 -12.35
CA ALA A 139 -2.02 -5.83 -11.02
C ALA A 139 -1.77 -7.21 -10.34
N LEU A 140 -1.94 -8.32 -11.06
CA LEU A 140 -1.70 -9.67 -10.54
C LEU A 140 -0.22 -9.88 -10.20
N THR A 141 0.68 -9.45 -11.09
CA THR A 141 2.13 -9.58 -10.86
C THR A 141 2.57 -8.76 -9.64
N GLU A 142 2.11 -7.52 -9.53
CA GLU A 142 2.39 -6.66 -8.37
C GLU A 142 1.83 -7.27 -7.08
N GLN A 143 0.64 -7.85 -7.12
CA GLN A 143 0.02 -8.48 -5.97
C GLN A 143 0.80 -9.71 -5.50
N TYR A 144 1.18 -10.62 -6.40
CA TYR A 144 1.98 -11.80 -6.04
C TYR A 144 3.34 -11.40 -5.48
N SER A 145 4.03 -10.46 -6.13
CA SER A 145 5.30 -9.94 -5.66
C SER A 145 5.18 -9.30 -4.26
N ALA A 146 4.14 -8.49 -4.03
CA ALA A 146 3.92 -7.86 -2.75
C ALA A 146 3.60 -8.85 -1.63
N VAL A 147 2.83 -9.93 -1.93
CA VAL A 147 2.56 -10.99 -0.96
C VAL A 147 3.81 -11.82 -0.69
N ALA A 148 4.63 -12.09 -1.71
CA ALA A 148 5.92 -12.79 -1.55
C ALA A 148 6.86 -11.99 -0.63
N ASP A 149 7.02 -10.69 -0.86
CA ASP A 149 7.81 -9.79 -0.01
C ASP A 149 7.30 -9.79 1.45
N ALA A 150 5.97 -9.80 1.62
CA ALA A 150 5.34 -9.88 2.93
C ALA A 150 5.71 -11.15 3.69
N LEU A 151 5.62 -12.28 3.00
CA LEU A 151 5.98 -13.58 3.57
C LEU A 151 7.47 -13.65 3.87
N GLY A 152 8.32 -13.06 3.04
CA GLY A 152 9.75 -12.92 3.27
C GLY A 152 10.05 -12.13 4.56
N VAL A 153 9.41 -10.98 4.76
CA VAL A 153 9.54 -10.19 6.00
C VAL A 153 9.08 -10.99 7.23
N LEU A 154 7.96 -11.70 7.12
CA LEU A 154 7.46 -12.55 8.20
C LEU A 154 8.40 -13.73 8.49
N SER A 155 8.96 -14.35 7.45
CA SER A 155 9.98 -15.40 7.58
C SER A 155 11.21 -14.88 8.31
N GLU A 156 11.71 -13.71 7.92
CA GLU A 156 12.86 -13.07 8.57
C GLU A 156 12.58 -12.75 10.04
N GLN A 157 11.40 -12.22 10.36
CA GLN A 157 11.00 -11.93 11.74
C GLN A 157 10.89 -13.20 12.62
N LEU A 158 10.41 -14.30 12.05
CA LEU A 158 10.32 -15.60 12.72
C LEU A 158 11.67 -16.33 12.77
N GLY A 159 12.50 -16.13 11.77
CA GLY A 159 13.83 -16.75 11.66
C GLY A 159 14.92 -16.05 12.48
N ARG A 160 14.66 -14.83 12.97
CA ARG A 160 15.53 -14.10 13.91
C ARG A 160 14.98 -14.22 15.35
N PRO A 161 15.12 -15.36 16.02
CA PRO A 161 14.97 -15.37 17.45
C PRO A 161 16.06 -14.47 17.99
N GLY A 162 15.70 -13.46 18.78
CA GLY A 162 16.70 -12.66 19.49
C GLY A 162 17.64 -13.57 20.28
N THR A 163 18.77 -13.06 20.75
CA THR A 163 19.72 -13.83 21.55
C THR A 163 19.00 -14.47 22.73
N PRO A 164 18.97 -15.81 22.86
CA PRO A 164 18.28 -16.47 23.94
C PRO A 164 18.92 -16.15 25.30
N GLU A 165 18.09 -16.01 26.31
CA GLU A 165 18.48 -15.82 27.71
C GLU A 165 18.01 -17.03 28.55
N PRO A 166 18.70 -18.21 28.48
CA PRO A 166 18.18 -19.46 29.04
C PRO A 166 17.96 -19.36 30.54
N TYR A 167 18.85 -18.68 31.27
CA TYR A 167 18.73 -18.49 32.74
C TYR A 167 17.44 -17.71 33.09
N LYS A 168 17.14 -16.63 32.36
CA LYS A 168 15.92 -15.87 32.59
C LYS A 168 14.69 -16.67 32.18
N SER A 169 14.77 -17.41 31.07
CA SER A 169 13.69 -18.29 30.58
C SER A 169 13.30 -19.32 31.65
N GLY A 170 14.30 -19.98 32.27
CA GLY A 170 14.07 -20.94 33.34
C GLY A 170 13.39 -20.30 34.54
N ARG A 171 13.87 -19.15 34.99
CA ARG A 171 13.27 -18.43 36.13
C ARG A 171 11.83 -18.01 35.89
N VAL A 172 11.50 -17.59 34.65
CA VAL A 172 10.13 -17.25 34.26
C VAL A 172 9.27 -18.51 34.25
N ALA A 173 9.79 -19.63 33.73
CA ALA A 173 9.08 -20.91 33.74
C ALA A 173 8.79 -21.39 35.20
N ASP A 174 9.76 -21.36 36.08
CA ASP A 174 9.61 -21.73 37.48
C ASP A 174 8.57 -20.86 38.21
N PHE A 175 8.54 -19.58 37.91
CA PHE A 175 7.54 -18.67 38.44
C PHE A 175 6.11 -19.07 38.02
N PHE A 176 5.86 -19.30 36.72
CA PHE A 176 4.55 -19.75 36.30
C PHE A 176 4.17 -21.14 36.85
N ALA A 177 5.12 -22.05 36.96
CA ALA A 177 4.91 -23.34 37.61
C ALA A 177 4.51 -23.17 39.08
N SER A 178 5.12 -22.21 39.83
CA SER A 178 4.77 -21.92 41.24
C SER A 178 3.35 -21.37 41.42
N LEU A 179 2.78 -20.76 40.35
CA LEU A 179 1.38 -20.31 40.30
C LEU A 179 0.39 -21.45 39.99
N GLY A 180 0.86 -22.70 39.83
CA GLY A 180 0.04 -23.84 39.46
C GLY A 180 -0.30 -23.91 37.96
N THR A 181 0.34 -23.09 37.15
CA THR A 181 0.18 -23.06 35.67
C THR A 181 1.53 -23.27 35.00
N PRO A 182 2.09 -24.51 35.04
CA PRO A 182 3.37 -24.79 34.40
C PRO A 182 3.30 -24.47 32.91
N PRO A 183 4.26 -23.71 32.37
CA PRO A 183 4.24 -23.34 30.96
C PRO A 183 4.59 -24.53 30.08
N LEU A 184 3.94 -24.60 28.91
CA LEU A 184 4.31 -25.52 27.84
C LEU A 184 5.62 -25.10 27.17
N GLU A 185 5.85 -23.80 27.14
CA GLU A 185 7.06 -23.17 26.60
C GLU A 185 7.29 -21.82 27.28
N SER A 186 8.55 -21.50 27.59
CA SER A 186 8.97 -20.22 28.12
C SER A 186 10.27 -19.80 27.45
N ALA A 187 10.27 -18.65 26.79
CA ALA A 187 11.41 -18.10 26.10
C ALA A 187 11.61 -16.63 26.47
N VAL A 188 12.81 -16.28 26.94
CA VAL A 188 13.25 -14.89 27.09
C VAL A 188 14.38 -14.64 26.12
N THR A 189 14.24 -13.59 25.31
CA THR A 189 15.20 -13.25 24.24
C THR A 189 15.55 -11.77 24.29
N LEU A 190 16.74 -11.42 23.81
CA LEU A 190 17.17 -10.06 23.51
C LEU A 190 17.10 -9.84 22.01
N ASP A 191 16.40 -8.82 21.55
CA ASP A 191 16.44 -8.44 20.15
C ASP A 191 17.76 -7.71 19.78
N ASP A 192 17.93 -7.40 18.49
CA ASP A 192 19.13 -6.74 17.95
C ASP A 192 19.43 -5.36 18.57
N LEU A 193 18.43 -4.74 19.23
CA LEU A 193 18.56 -3.48 19.97
C LEU A 193 18.76 -3.69 21.47
N GLY A 194 18.98 -4.93 21.92
CA GLY A 194 19.16 -5.29 23.32
C GLY A 194 17.88 -5.20 24.17
N ARG A 195 16.69 -5.14 23.55
CA ARG A 195 15.41 -5.12 24.25
C ARG A 195 15.00 -6.54 24.63
N THR A 196 14.48 -6.68 25.84
CA THR A 196 14.05 -7.99 26.33
C THR A 196 12.61 -8.27 25.90
N ARG A 197 12.39 -9.45 25.37
CA ARG A 197 11.07 -10.03 25.09
C ARG A 197 10.93 -11.32 25.87
N ALA A 198 9.73 -11.58 26.42
CA ALA A 198 9.43 -12.86 27.04
C ALA A 198 8.13 -13.41 26.44
N ALA A 199 8.16 -14.67 26.03
CA ALA A 199 7.01 -15.40 25.54
C ALA A 199 6.75 -16.58 26.47
N VAL A 200 5.52 -16.70 26.99
CA VAL A 200 5.12 -17.81 27.87
C VAL A 200 3.85 -18.42 27.31
N THR A 201 3.95 -19.68 26.89
CA THR A 201 2.82 -20.43 26.36
C THR A 201 2.27 -21.36 27.44
N LEU A 202 1.00 -21.21 27.77
CA LEU A 202 0.27 -21.92 28.81
C LEU A 202 -0.84 -22.78 28.20
N PRO A 203 -1.33 -23.83 28.88
CA PRO A 203 -2.64 -24.39 28.60
C PRO A 203 -3.70 -23.30 28.64
N ARG A 204 -4.84 -23.50 27.98
CA ARG A 204 -5.91 -22.52 27.87
C ARG A 204 -6.24 -21.89 29.23
N THR A 205 -5.80 -20.67 29.43
CA THR A 205 -5.97 -19.92 30.67
C THR A 205 -6.50 -18.54 30.33
N ARG A 206 -7.37 -17.99 31.18
CA ARG A 206 -7.87 -16.63 31.07
C ARG A 206 -7.30 -15.78 32.20
N PHE A 207 -6.92 -14.56 31.89
CA PHE A 207 -6.41 -13.59 32.84
C PHE A 207 -7.23 -12.31 32.79
N SER A 208 -7.46 -11.72 33.93
CA SER A 208 -8.01 -10.37 34.07
C SER A 208 -6.92 -9.31 33.84
N ALA A 209 -7.29 -8.08 33.55
CA ALA A 209 -6.33 -6.99 33.37
C ALA A 209 -5.44 -6.74 34.60
N PRO A 210 -5.93 -6.78 35.88
CA PRO A 210 -5.09 -6.68 37.03
C PRO A 210 -4.06 -7.82 37.16
N GLU A 211 -4.45 -9.06 36.85
CA GLU A 211 -3.54 -10.21 36.86
C GLU A 211 -2.44 -10.05 35.81
N LEU A 212 -2.76 -9.62 34.61
CA LEU A 212 -1.75 -9.35 33.55
C LEU A 212 -0.76 -8.26 34.00
N ALA A 213 -1.22 -7.23 34.67
CA ALA A 213 -0.36 -6.18 35.20
C ALA A 213 0.58 -6.71 36.32
N ALA A 214 0.06 -7.57 37.20
CA ALA A 214 0.86 -8.20 38.24
C ALA A 214 1.90 -9.17 37.62
N LEU A 215 1.53 -9.96 36.64
CA LEU A 215 2.47 -10.83 35.92
C LEU A 215 3.58 -10.02 35.24
N ALA A 216 3.27 -8.87 34.62
CA ALA A 216 4.26 -8.01 34.01
C ALA A 216 5.27 -7.48 35.01
N GLN A 217 4.86 -7.12 36.24
CA GLN A 217 5.75 -6.68 37.32
C GLN A 217 6.68 -7.79 37.75
N GLU A 218 6.17 -9.01 37.97
CA GLU A 218 6.99 -10.13 38.45
C GLU A 218 7.96 -10.64 37.36
N VAL A 219 7.52 -10.79 36.14
CA VAL A 219 8.39 -11.13 34.98
C VAL A 219 9.46 -10.04 34.83
N GLY A 220 9.06 -8.77 34.99
CA GLY A 220 9.98 -7.65 34.96
C GLY A 220 11.06 -7.75 36.04
N ARG A 221 10.69 -8.06 37.28
CA ARG A 221 11.64 -8.28 38.40
C ARG A 221 12.62 -9.43 38.11
N LEU A 222 12.09 -10.54 37.53
CA LEU A 222 12.91 -11.70 37.18
C LEU A 222 13.90 -11.38 36.04
N CYS A 223 13.48 -10.62 35.04
CA CYS A 223 14.30 -10.21 33.89
C CYS A 223 15.15 -8.95 34.17
N ARG A 224 14.95 -8.25 35.29
CA ARG A 224 15.54 -6.93 35.61
C ARG A 224 15.22 -5.88 34.52
N ARG A 225 13.97 -5.86 34.11
CA ARG A 225 13.42 -4.96 33.09
C ARG A 225 12.03 -4.50 33.50
N THR A 226 11.53 -3.45 32.88
CA THR A 226 10.14 -3.02 33.05
C THR A 226 9.34 -3.46 31.83
N PHE A 227 8.24 -4.19 32.04
CA PHE A 227 7.34 -4.62 31.00
C PHE A 227 5.99 -3.92 31.11
N ASP A 228 5.35 -3.68 29.95
CA ASP A 228 3.92 -3.40 29.92
C ASP A 228 3.12 -4.71 30.11
N PRO A 229 1.82 -4.65 30.45
CA PRO A 229 0.98 -5.83 30.50
C PRO A 229 1.08 -6.63 29.20
N PRO A 230 1.20 -7.97 29.27
CA PRO A 230 1.47 -8.77 28.10
C PRO A 230 0.28 -8.81 27.12
N GLN A 231 0.60 -8.94 25.83
CA GLN A 231 -0.41 -9.30 24.86
C GLN A 231 -0.80 -10.76 25.04
N VAL A 232 -2.11 -11.02 24.96
CA VAL A 232 -2.67 -12.35 25.14
C VAL A 232 -3.09 -12.91 23.76
N LEU A 233 -2.41 -13.95 23.31
CA LEU A 233 -2.74 -14.67 22.09
C LEU A 233 -3.34 -16.01 22.44
N SER A 234 -4.55 -16.32 21.94
CA SER A 234 -5.21 -17.61 22.18
C SER A 234 -5.38 -18.37 20.87
N CYS A 235 -4.81 -19.56 20.77
CA CYS A 235 -4.90 -20.41 19.61
C CYS A 235 -4.92 -21.89 20.01
N LYS A 236 -5.82 -22.67 19.39
CA LYS A 236 -5.89 -24.14 19.52
C LYS A 236 -5.82 -24.68 20.97
N GLY A 237 -6.48 -24.01 21.91
CA GLY A 237 -6.49 -24.43 23.33
C GLY A 237 -5.24 -24.04 24.13
N MET A 238 -4.40 -23.17 23.57
CA MET A 238 -3.23 -22.58 24.25
C MET A 238 -3.41 -21.08 24.41
N THR A 239 -2.76 -20.52 25.41
CA THR A 239 -2.69 -19.09 25.65
C THR A 239 -1.23 -18.68 25.73
N THR A 240 -0.78 -17.81 24.83
CA THR A 240 0.58 -17.25 24.86
C THR A 240 0.54 -15.81 25.36
N LEU A 241 1.33 -15.53 26.38
CA LEU A 241 1.57 -14.21 26.93
C LEU A 241 2.86 -13.65 26.33
N LEU A 242 2.77 -12.55 25.62
CA LEU A 242 3.92 -11.86 25.02
C LEU A 242 4.23 -10.58 25.83
N PHE A 243 5.32 -10.61 26.57
CA PHE A 243 5.84 -9.48 27.32
C PHE A 243 6.84 -8.72 26.47
N CYS A 244 6.62 -7.43 26.29
CA CYS A 244 7.54 -6.51 25.63
C CYS A 244 8.07 -5.51 26.65
N GLU A 245 9.36 -5.25 26.61
CA GLU A 245 9.99 -4.22 27.45
C GLU A 245 9.29 -2.88 27.23
N LYS A 246 9.03 -2.14 28.31
CA LYS A 246 8.32 -0.87 28.25
C LYS A 246 9.16 0.16 27.47
N PRO A 247 8.58 0.82 26.47
CA PRO A 247 9.32 1.80 25.69
C PRO A 247 9.63 3.07 26.47
N ALA A 248 10.73 3.75 26.07
CA ALA A 248 11.18 5.00 26.69
C ALA A 248 10.27 6.19 26.35
N LEU A 249 9.61 6.15 25.19
CA LEU A 249 8.73 7.21 24.69
C LEU A 249 7.27 6.77 24.73
N ARG A 250 6.39 7.75 24.81
CA ARG A 250 4.95 7.56 24.69
C ARG A 250 4.40 8.53 23.66
N ALA A 251 3.58 8.04 22.73
CA ALA A 251 2.90 8.88 21.78
C ALA A 251 1.53 9.31 22.30
N VAL A 252 1.19 10.57 21.99
CA VAL A 252 -0.16 11.12 22.18
C VAL A 252 -0.64 11.60 20.83
N PHE A 253 -1.88 11.28 20.50
CA PHE A 253 -2.47 11.60 19.19
C PHE A 253 -3.49 12.71 19.31
N GLY A 254 -3.65 13.46 18.23
CA GLY A 254 -4.74 14.40 18.02
C GLY A 254 -5.08 14.48 16.55
N SER A 255 -6.35 14.49 16.23
CA SER A 255 -6.83 14.66 14.86
C SER A 255 -8.06 15.57 14.81
N ALA A 256 -8.18 16.30 13.71
CA ALA A 256 -9.36 17.10 13.38
C ALA A 256 -9.56 17.07 11.87
N GLY A 257 -10.80 17.11 11.42
CA GLY A 257 -11.16 17.10 10.01
C GLY A 257 -12.47 17.84 9.77
N SER A 258 -12.64 18.40 8.57
CA SER A 258 -13.87 19.04 8.11
C SER A 258 -14.03 18.82 6.62
N ALA A 259 -15.26 18.69 6.16
CA ALA A 259 -15.55 18.66 4.74
C ALA A 259 -15.45 20.04 4.10
N ALA A 260 -14.74 20.16 2.99
CA ALA A 260 -14.61 21.42 2.25
C ALA A 260 -15.94 21.86 1.62
N ARG A 261 -16.76 20.93 1.16
CA ARG A 261 -18.10 21.17 0.61
C ARG A 261 -19.04 20.04 1.01
N GLY A 262 -20.22 20.40 1.55
CA GLY A 262 -21.21 19.41 2.01
C GLY A 262 -20.85 18.79 3.36
N SER A 263 -21.30 17.55 3.61
CA SER A 263 -21.14 16.85 4.89
C SER A 263 -20.12 15.69 4.84
N ILE A 264 -19.49 15.44 3.69
CA ILE A 264 -18.62 14.26 3.47
C ILE A 264 -17.23 14.75 3.07
N SER A 265 -16.21 14.38 3.87
CA SER A 265 -14.80 14.56 3.55
C SER A 265 -14.22 13.34 2.84
N GLY A 266 -13.29 13.55 1.90
CA GLY A 266 -12.43 12.52 1.32
C GLY A 266 -11.34 12.03 2.28
N ASP A 267 -11.02 12.84 3.29
CA ASP A 267 -9.97 12.56 4.27
C ASP A 267 -10.38 11.44 5.24
N ALA A 268 -9.46 10.52 5.48
CA ALA A 268 -9.58 9.47 6.49
C ALA A 268 -8.32 9.37 7.33
N VAL A 269 -8.49 9.29 8.65
CA VAL A 269 -7.38 9.20 9.62
C VAL A 269 -7.48 7.91 10.39
N GLN A 270 -6.34 7.21 10.53
CA GLN A 270 -6.18 6.10 11.45
C GLN A 270 -4.98 6.37 12.38
N GLN A 271 -5.12 6.05 13.66
CA GLN A 271 -4.05 6.24 14.64
C GLN A 271 -4.09 5.11 15.67
N PHE A 272 -2.94 4.52 15.97
CA PHE A 272 -2.85 3.46 16.96
C PHE A 272 -1.42 3.27 17.46
N CYS A 273 -1.30 2.67 18.67
CA CYS A 273 -0.03 2.17 19.18
C CYS A 273 -0.01 0.65 19.13
N SER A 274 1.13 0.10 18.77
CA SER A 274 1.57 -1.25 19.11
C SER A 274 2.47 -1.17 20.36
N PRO A 275 2.88 -2.28 20.96
CA PRO A 275 3.82 -2.26 22.09
C PRO A 275 5.15 -1.57 21.80
N THR A 276 5.55 -1.50 20.54
CA THR A 276 6.87 -1.01 20.13
C THR A 276 6.82 0.26 19.29
N ALA A 277 5.69 0.60 18.70
CA ALA A 277 5.58 1.71 17.75
C ALA A 277 4.24 2.44 17.85
N ALA A 278 4.27 3.74 17.57
CA ALA A 278 3.09 4.56 17.33
C ALA A 278 2.94 4.84 15.86
N GLN A 279 1.72 4.75 15.35
CA GLN A 279 1.44 4.90 13.92
C GLN A 279 0.26 5.85 13.69
N MET A 280 0.40 6.72 12.71
CA MET A 280 -0.63 7.62 12.24
C MET A 280 -0.67 7.57 10.71
N ILE A 281 -1.87 7.46 10.16
CA ILE A 281 -2.16 7.35 8.73
C ILE A 281 -3.14 8.45 8.38
N LEU A 282 -2.88 9.17 7.30
CA LEU A 282 -3.80 10.10 6.66
C LEU A 282 -3.91 9.71 5.18
N CYS A 283 -5.14 9.50 4.73
CA CYS A 283 -5.47 9.28 3.32
C CYS A 283 -6.48 10.32 2.88
N ASP A 284 -6.30 10.89 1.69
CA ASP A 284 -7.25 11.77 1.04
C ASP A 284 -7.65 11.13 -0.30
N GLY A 285 -8.92 10.77 -0.43
CA GLY A 285 -9.45 10.15 -1.64
C GLY A 285 -9.58 11.14 -2.77
N MET A 286 -9.14 10.77 -3.96
CA MET A 286 -9.16 11.63 -5.14
C MET A 286 -10.58 11.99 -5.56
N GLY A 287 -10.77 13.25 -5.97
CA GLY A 287 -12.07 13.77 -6.38
C GLY A 287 -12.87 14.38 -5.23
N THR A 288 -14.20 14.30 -5.29
CA THR A 288 -15.09 14.92 -4.30
C THR A 288 -16.28 14.02 -3.94
N GLY A 289 -16.82 14.23 -2.73
CA GLY A 289 -18.04 13.59 -2.29
C GLY A 289 -17.86 12.11 -1.90
N ARG A 290 -18.90 11.32 -2.16
CA ARG A 290 -18.97 9.93 -1.68
C ARG A 290 -17.90 8.99 -2.24
N PRO A 291 -17.55 9.03 -3.55
CA PRO A 291 -16.49 8.16 -4.08
C PRO A 291 -15.14 8.43 -3.42
N ALA A 292 -14.72 9.70 -3.31
CA ALA A 292 -13.48 10.09 -2.64
C ALA A 292 -13.45 9.61 -1.18
N ALA A 293 -14.55 9.79 -0.44
CA ALA A 293 -14.65 9.32 0.94
C ALA A 293 -14.51 7.78 1.06
N VAL A 294 -15.05 7.03 0.10
CA VAL A 294 -14.91 5.57 0.08
C VAL A 294 -13.46 5.18 -0.18
N ASP A 295 -12.78 5.83 -1.11
CA ASP A 295 -11.37 5.52 -1.44
C ASP A 295 -10.42 5.89 -0.30
N GLY A 296 -10.57 7.09 0.27
CA GLY A 296 -9.77 7.52 1.43
C GLY A 296 -9.95 6.60 2.65
N ASN A 297 -11.20 6.25 2.98
CA ASN A 297 -11.47 5.33 4.09
C ASN A 297 -10.93 3.91 3.82
N LEU A 298 -11.12 3.37 2.62
CA LEU A 298 -10.61 2.06 2.23
C LEU A 298 -9.08 2.02 2.34
N ALA A 299 -8.40 3.03 1.79
CA ALA A 299 -6.94 3.16 1.86
C ALA A 299 -6.44 3.20 3.31
N ALA A 300 -7.03 4.05 4.15
CA ALA A 300 -6.63 4.21 5.54
C ALA A 300 -6.87 2.93 6.36
N GLU A 301 -8.04 2.29 6.19
CA GLU A 301 -8.40 1.10 6.95
C GLU A 301 -7.56 -0.12 6.55
N LEU A 302 -7.36 -0.37 5.24
CA LEU A 302 -6.52 -1.46 4.76
C LEU A 302 -5.06 -1.27 5.21
N THR A 303 -4.52 -0.06 5.06
CA THR A 303 -3.16 0.26 5.53
C THR A 303 -3.03 -0.01 7.02
N ALA A 304 -3.98 0.45 7.86
CA ALA A 304 -3.94 0.22 9.30
C ALA A 304 -4.00 -1.27 9.65
N ARG A 305 -4.80 -2.07 8.95
CA ARG A 305 -4.88 -3.53 9.16
C ARG A 305 -3.57 -4.22 8.81
N LEU A 306 -2.95 -3.86 7.69
CA LEU A 306 -1.67 -4.42 7.25
C LEU A 306 -0.54 -4.06 8.23
N LEU A 307 -0.44 -2.82 8.66
CA LEU A 307 0.55 -2.39 9.65
C LEU A 307 0.37 -3.09 11.01
N LYS A 308 -0.88 -3.28 11.47
CA LYS A 308 -1.18 -4.06 12.68
C LYS A 308 -0.78 -5.53 12.55
N ALA A 309 -0.82 -6.07 11.34
CA ALA A 309 -0.35 -7.42 11.03
C ALA A 309 1.19 -7.52 10.93
N GLY A 310 1.93 -6.39 11.02
CA GLY A 310 3.39 -6.35 11.01
C GLY A 310 4.03 -6.04 9.65
N PHE A 311 3.22 -5.71 8.65
CA PHE A 311 3.75 -5.32 7.33
C PHE A 311 4.44 -3.96 7.38
N THR A 312 5.44 -3.75 6.51
CA THR A 312 6.08 -2.44 6.38
C THR A 312 5.17 -1.43 5.68
N ALA A 313 5.47 -0.14 5.81
CA ALA A 313 4.70 0.93 5.17
C ALA A 313 4.70 0.79 3.64
N GLU A 314 5.86 0.50 3.06
CA GLU A 314 6.06 0.34 1.62
C GLU A 314 5.23 -0.84 1.08
N LEU A 315 5.25 -1.96 1.80
CA LEU A 315 4.51 -3.14 1.40
C LEU A 315 3.00 -2.95 1.55
N ALA A 316 2.57 -2.34 2.65
CA ALA A 316 1.17 -1.99 2.85
C ALA A 316 0.67 -1.06 1.73
N ALA A 317 1.46 -0.05 1.35
CA ALA A 317 1.13 0.86 0.26
C ALA A 317 1.00 0.13 -1.09
N ARG A 318 1.88 -0.81 -1.40
CA ARG A 318 1.79 -1.63 -2.64
C ARG A 318 0.52 -2.47 -2.68
N LEU A 319 0.17 -3.15 -1.59
CA LEU A 319 -1.05 -3.97 -1.51
C LEU A 319 -2.32 -3.11 -1.61
N VAL A 320 -2.35 -1.95 -0.96
CA VAL A 320 -3.48 -1.03 -1.02
C VAL A 320 -3.60 -0.39 -2.40
N ASN A 321 -2.48 -0.08 -3.07
CA ASN A 321 -2.47 0.42 -4.46
C ASN A 321 -3.20 -0.54 -5.39
N VAL A 322 -2.87 -1.84 -5.34
CA VAL A 322 -3.54 -2.86 -6.15
C VAL A 322 -5.03 -2.97 -5.82
N ALA A 323 -5.38 -2.93 -4.53
CA ALA A 323 -6.78 -3.01 -4.10
C ALA A 323 -7.63 -1.82 -4.63
N LEU A 324 -7.08 -0.61 -4.62
CA LEU A 324 -7.74 0.58 -5.18
C LEU A 324 -7.82 0.50 -6.71
N ALA A 325 -6.72 0.13 -7.38
CA ALA A 325 -6.66 0.04 -8.85
C ALA A 325 -7.64 -1.00 -9.44
N LEU A 326 -7.93 -2.07 -8.70
CA LEU A 326 -8.89 -3.11 -9.13
C LEU A 326 -10.35 -2.79 -8.80
N LYS A 327 -10.62 -1.74 -8.00
CA LYS A 327 -11.97 -1.46 -7.50
C LYS A 327 -12.91 -0.90 -8.57
N SER A 328 -12.41 -0.15 -9.55
CA SER A 328 -13.24 0.72 -10.40
C SER A 328 -12.75 0.78 -11.85
N ASP A 329 -13.72 0.93 -12.78
CA ASP A 329 -13.49 1.31 -14.18
C ASP A 329 -13.21 2.82 -14.33
N GLU A 330 -13.44 3.62 -13.27
CA GLU A 330 -13.15 5.05 -13.18
C GLU A 330 -11.87 5.27 -12.38
N GLU A 331 -11.22 6.42 -12.57
CA GLU A 331 -10.00 6.82 -11.85
C GLU A 331 -10.23 6.83 -10.33
N SER A 332 -9.90 5.73 -9.67
CA SER A 332 -9.96 5.56 -8.22
C SER A 332 -8.55 5.74 -7.66
N GLY A 333 -8.40 6.50 -6.60
CA GLY A 333 -7.10 6.73 -5.99
C GLY A 333 -7.20 7.50 -4.69
N ALA A 334 -6.13 7.46 -3.93
CA ALA A 334 -6.01 8.24 -2.70
C ALA A 334 -4.55 8.64 -2.45
N THR A 335 -4.32 9.72 -1.71
CA THR A 335 -3.02 9.96 -1.10
C THR A 335 -2.85 8.98 0.07
N LEU A 336 -1.60 8.67 0.40
CA LEU A 336 -1.26 7.89 1.59
C LEU A 336 -0.06 8.51 2.29
N ASP A 337 -0.33 9.12 3.40
CA ASP A 337 0.68 9.67 4.29
C ASP A 337 0.71 8.86 5.59
N LEU A 338 1.89 8.40 5.99
CA LEU A 338 2.08 7.56 7.16
C LEU A 338 3.29 8.00 7.97
N ILE A 339 3.12 8.03 9.27
CA ILE A 339 4.21 8.16 10.25
C ILE A 339 4.20 6.93 11.15
N SER A 340 5.35 6.26 11.23
CA SER A 340 5.59 5.16 12.18
C SER A 340 6.78 5.52 13.05
N VAL A 341 6.57 5.59 14.36
CA VAL A 341 7.60 5.98 15.35
C VAL A 341 7.94 4.77 16.21
N ASP A 342 9.19 4.35 16.20
CA ASP A 342 9.72 3.40 17.19
C ASP A 342 9.79 4.08 18.55
N LEU A 343 9.03 3.59 19.51
CA LEU A 343 8.90 4.21 20.84
C LEU A 343 10.10 3.98 21.77
N TYR A 344 11.03 3.09 21.41
CA TYR A 344 12.27 2.88 22.17
C TYR A 344 13.34 3.86 21.74
N THR A 345 13.47 4.08 20.45
CA THR A 345 14.57 4.88 19.88
C THR A 345 14.15 6.28 19.48
N GLY A 346 12.85 6.54 19.31
CA GLY A 346 12.34 7.78 18.71
C GLY A 346 12.56 7.87 17.20
N THR A 347 13.03 6.78 16.59
CA THR A 347 13.19 6.74 15.13
C THR A 347 11.83 6.76 14.46
N ALA A 348 11.54 7.81 13.71
CA ALA A 348 10.32 7.99 12.97
C ALA A 348 10.57 7.77 11.47
N ARG A 349 9.78 6.89 10.86
CA ARG A 349 9.74 6.67 9.42
C ARG A 349 8.47 7.34 8.88
N LEU A 350 8.69 8.28 7.98
CA LEU A 350 7.60 8.94 7.24
C LEU A 350 7.55 8.31 5.85
N PHE A 351 6.39 7.81 5.48
CA PHE A 351 6.09 7.35 4.13
C PHE A 351 5.04 8.25 3.51
N LYS A 352 5.25 8.64 2.25
CA LYS A 352 4.35 9.54 1.52
C LYS A 352 4.11 9.06 0.10
N ALA A 353 2.84 9.02 -0.27
CA ALA A 353 2.35 8.87 -1.63
C ALA A 353 1.26 9.93 -1.85
N GLY A 354 1.67 11.15 -2.28
CA GLY A 354 0.81 12.32 -2.41
C GLY A 354 1.61 13.62 -2.45
N ALA A 355 0.95 14.76 -2.66
CA ALA A 355 1.60 16.05 -2.86
C ALA A 355 1.75 16.90 -1.59
N ALA A 356 0.82 16.79 -0.62
CA ALA A 356 0.83 17.62 0.58
C ALA A 356 2.04 17.30 1.48
N PRO A 357 2.84 18.27 1.94
CA PRO A 357 3.95 18.01 2.85
C PRO A 357 3.45 17.60 4.24
N GLY A 358 4.20 16.74 4.93
CA GLY A 358 4.11 16.59 6.38
C GLY A 358 4.93 17.66 7.09
N PHE A 359 4.80 17.76 8.42
CA PHE A 359 5.58 18.70 9.22
C PHE A 359 6.16 18.01 10.44
N LEU A 360 7.36 18.45 10.83
CA LEU A 360 8.02 18.02 12.06
C LEU A 360 8.35 19.25 12.90
N VAL A 361 8.15 19.12 14.20
CA VAL A 361 8.66 20.09 15.17
C VAL A 361 9.69 19.39 16.02
N HIS A 362 10.92 19.87 15.97
CA HIS A 362 12.05 19.36 16.76
C HIS A 362 12.76 20.50 17.45
N GLY A 363 12.94 20.40 18.75
CA GLY A 363 13.54 21.49 19.53
C GLY A 363 12.81 22.82 19.42
N GLY A 364 11.48 22.81 19.27
CA GLY A 364 10.63 24.00 19.13
C GLY A 364 10.64 24.64 17.74
N ARG A 365 11.32 24.07 16.75
CA ARG A 365 11.35 24.57 15.36
C ARG A 365 10.57 23.65 14.42
N ALA A 366 9.66 24.24 13.66
CA ALA A 366 8.86 23.55 12.68
C ALA A 366 9.51 23.55 11.30
N ARG A 367 9.44 22.43 10.60
CA ARG A 367 9.91 22.29 9.21
C ARG A 367 9.00 21.37 8.40
N PRO A 368 8.83 21.61 7.11
CA PRO A 368 8.14 20.67 6.23
C PRO A 368 9.01 19.43 5.97
N VAL A 369 8.37 18.29 5.73
CA VAL A 369 9.02 17.03 5.42
C VAL A 369 8.24 16.26 4.37
N GLY A 370 8.96 15.64 3.43
CA GLY A 370 8.42 14.87 2.34
C GLY A 370 8.34 15.69 1.05
N ASP A 371 8.66 15.04 -0.06
CA ASP A 371 8.55 15.59 -1.41
C ASP A 371 7.24 15.11 -2.04
N ALA A 372 6.72 15.83 -3.02
CA ALA A 372 5.54 15.42 -3.75
C ALA A 372 5.77 14.12 -4.52
N SER A 373 4.81 13.24 -4.49
CA SER A 373 4.81 11.97 -5.23
C SER A 373 3.40 11.66 -5.76
N LEU A 374 3.28 10.62 -6.58
CA LEU A 374 1.99 10.19 -7.10
C LEU A 374 1.15 9.53 -5.98
N PRO A 375 -0.18 9.70 -6.01
CA PRO A 375 -1.09 8.98 -5.13
C PRO A 375 -1.09 7.47 -5.42
N ILE A 376 -1.65 6.68 -4.51
CA ILE A 376 -1.90 5.25 -4.69
C ILE A 376 -3.23 5.02 -5.44
N GLY A 377 -3.40 3.84 -6.05
CA GLY A 377 -4.55 3.47 -6.90
C GLY A 377 -4.26 3.62 -8.39
N ILE A 378 -3.04 4.01 -8.76
CA ILE A 378 -2.60 4.13 -10.15
C ILE A 378 -1.86 2.85 -10.55
N LEU A 379 -2.24 2.26 -11.69
CA LEU A 379 -1.53 1.12 -12.26
C LEU A 379 -0.10 1.52 -12.66
N GLY A 380 0.89 0.70 -12.33
CA GLY A 380 2.30 0.96 -12.64
C GLY A 380 3.18 1.13 -11.40
N GLY A 381 2.65 0.81 -10.22
CA GLY A 381 3.40 0.75 -8.97
C GLY A 381 3.29 1.99 -8.09
N VAL A 382 3.74 1.86 -6.85
CA VAL A 382 3.73 2.93 -5.85
C VAL A 382 5.07 3.69 -5.89
N ASN A 383 5.02 4.97 -6.22
CA ASN A 383 6.18 5.89 -6.15
C ASN A 383 6.23 6.63 -4.80
N GLY A 384 5.97 5.92 -3.70
CA GLY A 384 6.04 6.49 -2.37
C GLY A 384 7.48 6.78 -1.94
N GLN A 385 7.66 7.82 -1.15
CA GLN A 385 8.95 8.21 -0.59
C GLN A 385 8.99 7.94 0.90
N SER A 386 10.06 7.28 1.35
CA SER A 386 10.35 7.05 2.76
C SER A 386 11.46 7.97 3.24
N ARG A 387 11.23 8.63 4.39
CA ARG A 387 12.26 9.39 5.12
C ARG A 387 12.34 8.91 6.56
N VAL A 388 13.56 8.85 7.06
CA VAL A 388 13.83 8.53 8.46
C VAL A 388 14.29 9.79 9.18
N VAL A 389 13.67 10.06 10.33
CA VAL A 389 14.01 11.18 11.21
C VAL A 389 14.04 10.69 12.65
N HIS A 390 14.62 11.45 13.56
CA HIS A 390 14.61 11.14 14.98
C HIS A 390 13.75 12.13 15.74
N LEU A 391 12.84 11.63 16.58
CA LEU A 391 11.97 12.41 17.46
C LEU A 391 12.36 12.18 18.93
N ALA A 392 12.33 13.25 19.68
CA ALA A 392 12.52 13.24 21.12
C ALA A 392 11.21 13.51 21.87
N ALA A 393 11.22 13.37 23.17
CA ALA A 393 10.08 13.77 24.00
C ALA A 393 9.80 15.27 23.84
N GLY A 394 8.54 15.61 23.56
CA GLY A 394 8.11 17.00 23.30
C GLY A 394 8.11 17.40 21.85
N ASP A 395 8.60 16.54 20.93
CA ASP A 395 8.52 16.80 19.49
C ASP A 395 7.13 16.45 18.93
N TYR A 396 6.78 17.08 17.80
CA TYR A 396 5.53 16.83 17.07
C TYR A 396 5.83 16.32 15.67
N ALA A 397 5.04 15.37 15.22
CA ALA A 397 4.96 14.94 13.83
C ALA A 397 3.52 15.12 13.34
N VAL A 398 3.33 15.79 12.21
CA VAL A 398 2.02 16.26 11.75
C VAL A 398 1.82 15.90 10.29
N LEU A 399 0.67 15.31 9.98
CA LEU A 399 0.18 15.06 8.63
C LEU A 399 -0.98 15.99 8.36
N VAL A 400 -1.07 16.50 7.14
CA VAL A 400 -2.14 17.38 6.69
C VAL A 400 -2.57 16.99 5.27
N SER A 401 -3.86 17.16 4.95
CA SER A 401 -4.36 17.11 3.58
C SER A 401 -4.14 18.48 2.90
N ASP A 402 -4.25 18.52 1.57
CA ASP A 402 -4.03 19.72 0.76
C ASP A 402 -5.02 20.84 1.07
N GLY A 403 -6.24 20.50 1.46
CA GLY A 403 -7.26 21.45 1.87
C GLY A 403 -6.83 22.42 2.99
N LEU A 404 -5.91 22.00 3.86
CA LEU A 404 -5.36 22.87 4.90
C LEU A 404 -4.30 23.85 4.36
N LEU A 405 -3.71 23.57 3.21
CA LEU A 405 -2.57 24.28 2.66
C LEU A 405 -2.92 25.32 1.59
N VAL A 406 -4.20 25.64 1.42
CA VAL A 406 -4.68 26.63 0.43
C VAL A 406 -3.96 27.96 0.57
N ASP A 407 -3.68 28.41 1.80
CA ASP A 407 -2.95 29.66 2.10
C ASP A 407 -1.42 29.46 2.22
N GLY A 408 -0.90 28.32 1.74
CA GLY A 408 0.51 27.98 1.83
C GLY A 408 0.91 27.37 3.18
N THR A 409 2.20 27.07 3.34
CA THR A 409 2.75 26.34 4.52
C THR A 409 3.21 27.25 5.65
N GLY A 410 3.44 28.54 5.38
CA GLY A 410 4.08 29.47 6.33
C GLY A 410 3.31 29.65 7.63
N TRP A 411 1.99 29.73 7.56
CA TRP A 411 1.14 29.87 8.74
C TRP A 411 1.12 28.60 9.58
N VAL A 412 1.16 27.41 8.94
CA VAL A 412 1.21 26.11 9.61
C VAL A 412 2.49 26.02 10.45
N LEU A 413 3.64 26.37 9.86
CA LEU A 413 4.92 26.36 10.56
C LEU A 413 4.89 27.28 11.80
N LYS A 414 4.39 28.52 11.63
CA LYS A 414 4.27 29.45 12.76
C LYS A 414 3.36 28.94 13.87
N GLN A 415 2.22 28.36 13.52
CA GLN A 415 1.29 27.82 14.50
C GLN A 415 1.87 26.63 15.24
N LEU A 416 2.59 25.74 14.55
CA LEU A 416 3.28 24.59 15.14
C LEU A 416 4.35 25.03 16.14
N GLU A 417 5.14 26.06 15.83
CA GLU A 417 6.15 26.60 16.76
C GLU A 417 5.51 27.24 17.99
N LEU A 418 4.40 27.96 17.84
CA LEU A 418 3.64 28.53 18.96
C LEU A 418 3.09 27.43 19.88
N SER A 419 2.48 26.41 19.31
CA SER A 419 1.93 25.31 20.09
C SER A 419 3.00 24.45 20.77
N ALA A 420 4.16 24.29 20.13
CA ALA A 420 5.29 23.62 20.74
C ALA A 420 5.85 24.42 21.94
N ALA A 421 5.93 25.75 21.82
CA ALA A 421 6.35 26.61 22.90
C ALA A 421 5.35 26.61 24.08
N ALA A 422 4.06 26.43 23.82
CA ALA A 422 3.01 26.30 24.81
C ALA A 422 2.86 24.88 25.35
N ALA A 423 3.54 23.88 24.77
CA ALA A 423 3.37 22.46 25.03
C ALA A 423 1.91 21.99 24.89
N ASP A 424 1.21 22.50 23.88
CA ASP A 424 -0.20 22.20 23.64
C ASP A 424 -0.40 20.68 23.39
N PRO A 425 -1.42 20.05 23.98
CA PRO A 425 -1.78 18.69 23.62
C PRO A 425 -2.14 18.59 22.12
N PRO A 426 -1.78 17.49 21.42
CA PRO A 426 -2.05 17.32 19.99
C PRO A 426 -3.52 17.52 19.60
N GLU A 427 -4.47 17.14 20.46
CA GLU A 427 -5.90 17.37 20.24
C GLU A 427 -6.27 18.85 20.25
N VAL A 428 -5.64 19.64 21.12
CA VAL A 428 -5.87 21.09 21.21
C VAL A 428 -5.30 21.75 19.97
N LEU A 429 -4.09 21.39 19.58
CA LEU A 429 -3.43 21.84 18.37
C LEU A 429 -4.30 21.55 17.14
N ALA A 430 -4.70 20.30 16.93
CA ALA A 430 -5.51 19.92 15.78
C ALA A 430 -6.84 20.69 15.70
N LYS A 431 -7.55 20.86 16.83
CA LYS A 431 -8.81 21.62 16.88
C LYS A 431 -8.63 23.14 16.74
N SER A 432 -7.48 23.69 17.08
CA SER A 432 -7.22 25.15 16.97
C SER A 432 -7.21 25.62 15.53
N TRP A 433 -6.85 24.78 14.58
CA TRP A 433 -6.72 25.14 13.17
C TRP A 433 -8.06 25.44 12.50
N TRP A 434 -9.18 24.89 13.02
CA TRP A 434 -10.53 25.15 12.53
C TRP A 434 -11.17 26.43 13.06
N LYS A 435 -10.56 27.08 14.06
CA LYS A 435 -11.06 28.33 14.63
C LYS A 435 -10.51 29.56 13.94
N ARG A 436 -9.80 29.41 12.83
CA ARG A 436 -9.28 30.52 12.08
C ARG A 436 -10.44 31.30 11.45
N PRO A 437 -10.56 32.63 11.67
CA PRO A 437 -11.46 33.45 10.87
C PRO A 437 -10.97 33.44 9.42
N ALA A 438 -11.91 33.26 8.49
CA ALA A 438 -11.68 33.27 7.04
C ALA A 438 -11.10 34.63 6.58
#